data_cbae560a86d9961a070b89c8af14104f
#
_entry.id   cbae560a86d9961a070b89c8af14104f
#
_cell.length_a   1.000
_cell.length_b   1.000
_cell.length_c   1.000
_cell.angle_alpha   90.00
_cell.angle_beta   90.00
_cell.angle_gamma   90.00
#
_symmetry.space_group_name_H-M   'P 1'
#
loop_
_entity.id
_entity.type
_entity.pdbx_description
1 polymer ?
#
loop_
_entity_poly.entity_id
_entity_poly.type
_entity_poly.pdbx_seq_one_letter_code
_entity_poly.pdbx_strand_id
1 'polypeptide(L)'
;SYGSKENKALALEAAREAIVLLKNDRQILPLDRTKYKKILVTGPNADNQSILGDWSIFQPDDHVTTILEGIQAAASPEQSILYSNSGRIKAKKSDLSVNTTDPAIQKKLITEGGGISDYSIDDAVRKARQSDLAIVAIGGYGIRSEWGLRTYGESADRPSIDFYGRQLELVQAIHATGTPVVIVIVNGKPLNNEWITKNIPTIVDVWEPGMYGGQALAEILFGEVNPSGKLPITIPKHAGQIPMYYYQRPSRYWTGYGLGSSREDEKPAFCFGHGLSYTSYEYSGLKIDSVIPQTQDIEFTFTVKNTGNMAGKETALVFIRDCDSSVVTPVACLKGFEKVSLNPGESKDIRIVIPYSDLGLWNEDMKYVVESGKFNLMIGLSLIHISEPTRPISISY
;
A
#
# COMPACT_ATOMS: atom_id res chain seq x y z
N SER A 1 -22.16 -20.53 -5.23
CA SER A 1 -22.59 -19.82 -6.46
C SER A 1 -21.97 -18.44 -6.51
N TYR A 2 -21.82 -17.88 -7.69
CA TYR A 2 -21.35 -16.51 -7.86
C TYR A 2 -22.23 -15.54 -7.07
N GLY A 3 -21.60 -14.68 -6.24
CA GLY A 3 -22.33 -13.71 -5.42
C GLY A 3 -23.02 -14.30 -4.18
N SER A 4 -22.69 -15.53 -3.76
CA SER A 4 -23.19 -16.06 -2.49
C SER A 4 -22.73 -15.21 -1.31
N LYS A 5 -23.43 -15.34 -0.17
CA LYS A 5 -23.10 -14.61 1.07
C LYS A 5 -21.66 -14.88 1.52
N GLU A 6 -21.20 -16.10 1.37
CA GLU A 6 -19.83 -16.55 1.73
C GLU A 6 -18.79 -15.88 0.82
N ASN A 7 -19.04 -15.85 -0.49
CA ASN A 7 -18.12 -15.20 -1.45
C ASN A 7 -18.06 -13.68 -1.25
N LYS A 8 -19.18 -13.04 -0.90
CA LYS A 8 -19.21 -11.63 -0.55
C LYS A 8 -18.43 -11.32 0.71
N ALA A 9 -18.56 -12.17 1.74
CA ALA A 9 -17.79 -12.05 2.97
C ALA A 9 -16.29 -12.23 2.74
N LEU A 10 -15.91 -13.21 1.91
CA LEU A 10 -14.50 -13.44 1.53
C LEU A 10 -13.93 -12.25 0.75
N ALA A 11 -14.69 -11.67 -0.19
CA ALA A 11 -14.25 -10.49 -0.95
C ALA A 11 -14.05 -9.27 -0.04
N LEU A 12 -14.92 -9.05 0.94
CA LEU A 12 -14.76 -7.99 1.93
C LEU A 12 -13.52 -8.22 2.80
N GLU A 13 -13.31 -9.46 3.26
CA GLU A 13 -12.12 -9.79 4.06
C GLU A 13 -10.84 -9.60 3.26
N ALA A 14 -10.80 -10.02 2.00
CA ALA A 14 -9.65 -9.79 1.12
C ALA A 14 -9.37 -8.28 0.95
N ALA A 15 -10.40 -7.44 0.81
CA ALA A 15 -10.24 -6.00 0.75
C ALA A 15 -9.64 -5.42 2.05
N ARG A 16 -10.10 -5.86 3.22
CA ARG A 16 -9.56 -5.46 4.53
C ARG A 16 -8.08 -5.82 4.67
N GLU A 17 -7.72 -7.02 4.22
CA GLU A 17 -6.35 -7.55 4.32
C GLU A 17 -5.37 -6.86 3.34
N ALA A 18 -5.87 -6.33 2.22
CA ALA A 18 -5.05 -5.70 1.18
C ALA A 18 -4.73 -4.22 1.46
N ILE A 19 -5.58 -3.51 2.20
CA ILE A 19 -5.40 -2.08 2.47
C ILE A 19 -4.19 -1.85 3.38
N VAL A 20 -3.32 -0.93 2.97
CA VAL A 20 -2.04 -0.62 3.63
C VAL A 20 -2.08 0.79 4.23
N LEU A 21 -1.90 0.90 5.54
CA LEU A 21 -1.64 2.19 6.18
C LEU A 21 -0.17 2.55 5.99
N LEU A 22 0.10 3.49 5.07
CA LEU A 22 1.48 3.88 4.74
C LEU A 22 2.06 4.89 5.74
N LYS A 23 1.23 5.79 6.25
CA LYS A 23 1.69 6.88 7.13
C LYS A 23 0.58 7.31 8.08
N ASN A 24 0.91 7.59 9.34
CA ASN A 24 -0.03 8.08 10.36
C ASN A 24 0.71 8.87 11.46
N ASP A 25 1.57 9.82 11.07
CA ASP A 25 2.51 10.52 11.96
C ASP A 25 1.83 11.30 13.09
N ARG A 26 0.62 11.81 12.84
CA ARG A 26 -0.15 12.58 13.83
C ARG A 26 -1.24 11.76 14.52
N GLN A 27 -1.25 10.45 14.31
CA GLN A 27 -2.27 9.54 14.85
C GLN A 27 -3.70 10.03 14.58
N ILE A 28 -3.96 10.52 13.35
CA ILE A 28 -5.29 10.93 12.91
C ILE A 28 -6.21 9.71 12.83
N LEU A 29 -5.68 8.58 12.39
CA LEU A 29 -6.39 7.30 12.33
C LEU A 29 -6.07 6.45 13.57
N PRO A 30 -7.06 5.69 14.10
CA PRO A 30 -8.45 5.67 13.70
C PRO A 30 -9.16 6.99 14.00
N LEU A 31 -10.17 7.35 13.17
CA LEU A 31 -10.90 8.60 13.29
C LEU A 31 -11.71 8.65 14.58
N ASP A 32 -11.44 9.64 15.41
CA ASP A 32 -12.26 9.97 16.56
C ASP A 32 -13.57 10.64 16.10
N ARG A 33 -14.69 9.90 16.22
CA ARG A 33 -16.04 10.36 15.82
C ARG A 33 -16.51 11.58 16.62
N THR A 34 -15.97 11.81 17.82
CA THR A 34 -16.32 12.97 18.66
C THR A 34 -15.60 14.24 18.21
N LYS A 35 -14.40 14.08 17.65
CA LYS A 35 -13.55 15.16 17.17
C LYS A 35 -13.87 15.57 15.73
N TYR A 36 -14.04 14.59 14.84
CA TYR A 36 -14.26 14.83 13.42
C TYR A 36 -15.74 14.69 13.08
N LYS A 37 -16.52 15.76 13.33
CA LYS A 37 -17.97 15.78 13.09
C LYS A 37 -18.34 16.14 11.66
N LYS A 38 -17.56 16.98 11.01
CA LYS A 38 -17.77 17.39 9.63
C LYS A 38 -16.58 16.96 8.77
N ILE A 39 -16.80 16.01 7.88
CA ILE A 39 -15.76 15.40 7.08
C ILE A 39 -16.02 15.71 5.60
N LEU A 40 -15.03 16.30 4.92
CA LEU A 40 -15.04 16.41 3.46
C LEU A 40 -14.51 15.11 2.85
N VAL A 41 -15.23 14.56 1.89
CA VAL A 41 -14.75 13.51 0.99
C VAL A 41 -14.64 14.09 -0.42
N THR A 42 -13.51 13.98 -1.06
CA THR A 42 -13.25 14.54 -2.40
C THR A 42 -12.13 13.78 -3.11
N GLY A 43 -11.83 14.19 -4.32
CA GLY A 43 -10.81 13.58 -5.18
C GLY A 43 -11.42 12.75 -6.30
N PRO A 44 -10.66 12.52 -7.38
CA PRO A 44 -11.18 11.87 -8.59
C PRO A 44 -11.63 10.42 -8.38
N ASN A 45 -11.13 9.75 -7.34
CA ASN A 45 -11.46 8.36 -7.02
C ASN A 45 -12.46 8.21 -5.85
N ALA A 46 -13.03 9.31 -5.35
CA ALA A 46 -13.89 9.27 -4.17
C ALA A 46 -15.24 8.57 -4.41
N ASP A 47 -15.85 8.77 -5.58
CA ASP A 47 -17.20 8.26 -5.88
C ASP A 47 -17.28 7.68 -7.28
N ASN A 48 -16.63 6.55 -7.48
CA ASN A 48 -16.67 5.82 -8.76
C ASN A 48 -16.28 4.35 -8.58
N GLN A 49 -16.35 3.58 -9.69
CA GLN A 49 -16.00 2.16 -9.69
C GLN A 49 -14.53 1.88 -10.00
N SER A 50 -13.62 2.86 -9.93
CA SER A 50 -12.18 2.63 -10.18
C SER A 50 -11.56 1.62 -9.21
N ILE A 51 -12.13 1.51 -8.02
CA ILE A 51 -11.74 0.52 -7.00
C ILE A 51 -11.92 -0.94 -7.43
N LEU A 52 -12.66 -1.21 -8.53
CA LEU A 52 -12.81 -2.57 -9.07
C LEU A 52 -11.55 -3.08 -9.79
N GLY A 53 -10.68 -2.17 -10.17
CA GLY A 53 -9.47 -2.49 -10.91
C GLY A 53 -9.66 -2.59 -12.42
N ASP A 54 -8.51 -2.76 -13.10
CA ASP A 54 -8.46 -2.93 -14.55
C ASP A 54 -9.11 -4.25 -14.98
N TRP A 55 -9.54 -4.31 -16.25
CA TRP A 55 -10.20 -5.47 -16.87
C TRP A 55 -11.47 -5.96 -16.17
N SER A 56 -11.93 -5.27 -15.13
CA SER A 56 -13.26 -5.52 -14.58
C SER A 56 -14.30 -4.69 -15.34
N ILE A 57 -15.42 -5.27 -15.74
CA ILE A 57 -16.53 -4.53 -16.35
C ILE A 57 -17.28 -3.72 -15.29
N PHE A 58 -18.00 -2.68 -15.73
CA PHE A 58 -18.90 -1.96 -14.84
C PHE A 58 -19.92 -2.91 -14.21
N GLN A 59 -20.09 -2.77 -12.92
CA GLN A 59 -21.08 -3.51 -12.14
C GLN A 59 -22.35 -2.66 -11.94
N PRO A 60 -23.50 -3.26 -11.61
CA PRO A 60 -24.63 -2.52 -11.07
C PRO A 60 -24.19 -1.68 -9.87
N ASP A 61 -24.74 -0.47 -9.74
CA ASP A 61 -24.31 0.49 -8.71
C ASP A 61 -24.51 -0.06 -7.29
N ASP A 62 -25.54 -0.86 -7.06
CA ASP A 62 -25.82 -1.55 -5.78
C ASP A 62 -24.89 -2.74 -5.47
N HIS A 63 -24.03 -3.11 -6.42
CA HIS A 63 -23.01 -4.15 -6.21
C HIS A 63 -21.64 -3.60 -5.79
N VAL A 64 -21.43 -2.29 -5.85
CA VAL A 64 -20.14 -1.66 -5.55
C VAL A 64 -20.33 -0.57 -4.52
N THR A 65 -19.63 -0.67 -3.41
CA THR A 65 -19.56 0.38 -2.40
C THR A 65 -18.37 1.29 -2.72
N THR A 66 -18.63 2.51 -3.20
CA THR A 66 -17.57 3.50 -3.45
C THR A 66 -16.97 4.00 -2.14
N ILE A 67 -15.84 4.69 -2.20
CA ILE A 67 -15.20 5.28 -1.00
C ILE A 67 -16.16 6.23 -0.29
N LEU A 68 -16.84 7.09 -1.03
CA LEU A 68 -17.83 8.01 -0.48
C LEU A 68 -18.97 7.26 0.22
N GLU A 69 -19.55 6.27 -0.44
CA GLU A 69 -20.66 5.48 0.10
C GLU A 69 -20.26 4.72 1.37
N GLY A 70 -19.06 4.11 1.38
CA GLY A 70 -18.54 3.42 2.55
C GLY A 70 -18.38 4.36 3.75
N ILE A 71 -17.80 5.55 3.54
CA ILE A 71 -17.63 6.55 4.59
C ILE A 71 -18.99 7.09 5.07
N GLN A 72 -19.94 7.33 4.16
CA GLN A 72 -21.30 7.77 4.52
C GLN A 72 -22.04 6.71 5.36
N ALA A 73 -21.93 5.43 4.97
CA ALA A 73 -22.58 4.33 5.68
C ALA A 73 -21.98 4.10 7.09
N ALA A 74 -20.68 4.34 7.25
CA ALA A 74 -20.00 4.17 8.54
C ALA A 74 -20.08 5.40 9.45
N ALA A 75 -20.49 6.56 8.94
CA ALA A 75 -20.61 7.79 9.71
C ALA A 75 -21.68 7.65 10.81
N SER A 76 -21.40 8.21 12.00
CA SER A 76 -22.42 8.27 13.05
C SER A 76 -23.48 9.36 12.74
N PRO A 77 -24.66 9.31 13.39
CA PRO A 77 -25.71 10.33 13.18
C PRO A 77 -25.25 11.77 13.46
N GLU A 78 -24.24 11.96 14.30
CA GLU A 78 -23.67 13.26 14.63
C GLU A 78 -22.63 13.75 13.62
N GLN A 79 -22.22 12.88 12.70
CA GLN A 79 -21.24 13.22 11.66
C GLN A 79 -21.94 13.66 10.36
N SER A 80 -21.41 14.68 9.74
CA SER A 80 -21.85 15.19 8.44
C SER A 80 -20.76 14.95 7.40
N ILE A 81 -21.10 14.25 6.33
CA ILE A 81 -20.18 14.00 5.22
C ILE A 81 -20.50 14.97 4.09
N LEU A 82 -19.57 15.87 3.82
CA LEU A 82 -19.61 16.76 2.67
C LEU A 82 -18.91 16.07 1.49
N TYR A 83 -19.47 16.21 0.31
CA TYR A 83 -18.84 15.73 -0.92
C TYR A 83 -18.54 16.86 -1.87
N SER A 84 -17.33 16.85 -2.46
CA SER A 84 -16.95 17.70 -3.59
C SER A 84 -16.46 16.82 -4.73
N ASN A 85 -17.16 16.91 -5.86
CA ASN A 85 -16.75 16.15 -7.04
C ASN A 85 -15.53 16.83 -7.68
N SER A 86 -14.40 16.15 -7.64
CA SER A 86 -13.13 16.62 -8.18
C SER A 86 -12.59 15.64 -9.20
N GLY A 87 -13.03 15.78 -10.43
CA GLY A 87 -12.52 14.98 -11.56
C GLY A 87 -13.59 14.16 -12.28
N ARG A 88 -13.29 13.86 -13.54
CA ARG A 88 -14.17 13.07 -14.43
C ARG A 88 -13.61 11.68 -14.64
N ILE A 89 -13.68 10.85 -13.64
CA ILE A 89 -13.67 9.40 -13.87
C ILE A 89 -15.14 8.99 -14.02
N LYS A 90 -15.48 8.09 -14.94
CA LYS A 90 -16.83 7.53 -15.04
C LYS A 90 -17.22 6.95 -13.68
N ALA A 91 -18.08 7.66 -12.97
CA ALA A 91 -18.35 7.36 -11.57
C ALA A 91 -19.13 6.04 -11.42
N LYS A 92 -20.25 5.93 -12.15
CA LYS A 92 -21.19 4.80 -12.06
C LYS A 92 -21.68 4.42 -13.47
N LYS A 93 -22.32 3.27 -13.57
CA LYS A 93 -22.87 2.77 -14.83
C LYS A 93 -23.92 3.74 -15.44
N SER A 94 -24.67 4.44 -14.61
CA SER A 94 -25.62 5.48 -15.00
C SER A 94 -24.97 6.65 -15.75
N ASP A 95 -23.68 6.92 -15.48
CA ASP A 95 -22.94 8.03 -16.09
C ASP A 95 -22.30 7.66 -17.44
N LEU A 96 -22.47 6.43 -17.90
CA LEU A 96 -21.99 5.94 -19.21
C LEU A 96 -22.62 6.63 -20.41
N SER A 97 -23.68 7.41 -20.21
CA SER A 97 -24.36 8.18 -21.30
C SER A 97 -23.45 9.25 -21.92
N VAL A 98 -22.36 9.62 -21.24
CA VAL A 98 -21.33 10.52 -21.76
C VAL A 98 -20.19 9.71 -22.36
N ASN A 99 -20.50 8.92 -23.37
CA ASN A 99 -19.48 8.23 -24.17
C ASN A 99 -18.85 9.26 -25.10
N THR A 100 -17.94 10.08 -24.60
CA THR A 100 -17.26 11.09 -25.40
C THR A 100 -16.14 10.44 -26.20
N THR A 101 -16.50 9.85 -27.30
CA THR A 101 -15.59 9.63 -28.42
C THR A 101 -15.28 10.96 -29.15
N ASP A 102 -15.83 12.07 -28.69
CA ASP A 102 -15.57 13.40 -29.24
C ASP A 102 -14.12 13.82 -28.97
N PRO A 103 -13.27 13.92 -30.01
CA PRO A 103 -11.86 14.29 -29.85
C PRO A 103 -11.64 15.66 -29.20
N ALA A 104 -12.62 16.59 -29.35
CA ALA A 104 -12.52 17.91 -28.73
C ALA A 104 -12.69 17.84 -27.21
N ILE A 105 -13.60 17.00 -26.73
CA ILE A 105 -13.82 16.76 -25.30
C ILE A 105 -12.63 15.98 -24.73
N GLN A 106 -12.13 14.97 -25.43
CA GLN A 106 -10.92 14.24 -25.01
C GLN A 106 -9.70 15.18 -24.91
N LYS A 107 -9.49 16.04 -25.90
CA LYS A 107 -8.43 17.04 -25.89
C LYS A 107 -8.57 18.01 -24.71
N LYS A 108 -9.80 18.46 -24.43
CA LYS A 108 -10.10 19.33 -23.30
C LYS A 108 -9.81 18.66 -21.95
N LEU A 109 -10.18 17.40 -21.80
CA LEU A 109 -9.88 16.61 -20.58
C LEU A 109 -8.37 16.44 -20.35
N ILE A 110 -7.62 16.20 -21.42
CA ILE A 110 -6.15 16.11 -21.36
C ILE A 110 -5.53 17.46 -21.01
N THR A 111 -6.01 18.55 -21.60
CA THR A 111 -5.49 19.91 -21.34
C THR A 111 -5.91 20.45 -19.98
N GLU A 112 -7.07 20.04 -19.45
CA GLU A 112 -7.57 20.42 -18.12
C GLU A 112 -7.07 19.50 -17.00
N GLY A 113 -5.99 18.75 -17.22
CA GLY A 113 -5.28 18.02 -16.16
C GLY A 113 -6.08 16.92 -15.49
N GLY A 114 -6.70 16.02 -16.28
CA GLY A 114 -7.43 14.87 -15.74
C GLY A 114 -8.86 15.19 -15.27
N GLY A 115 -9.44 16.30 -15.75
CA GLY A 115 -10.82 16.68 -15.44
C GLY A 115 -11.00 17.42 -14.12
N ILE A 116 -9.94 17.72 -13.40
CA ILE A 116 -9.97 18.63 -12.23
C ILE A 116 -9.91 20.07 -12.74
N SER A 117 -11.01 20.79 -12.61
CA SER A 117 -11.13 22.21 -13.01
C SER A 117 -10.85 23.13 -11.82
N ASP A 118 -10.64 24.44 -12.11
CA ASP A 118 -10.54 25.47 -11.05
C ASP A 118 -11.78 25.44 -10.17
N TYR A 119 -12.95 25.35 -10.75
CA TYR A 119 -14.22 25.25 -10.01
C TYR A 119 -14.22 24.04 -9.04
N SER A 120 -13.69 22.88 -9.45
CA SER A 120 -13.60 21.69 -8.60
C SER A 120 -12.66 21.94 -7.42
N ILE A 121 -11.51 22.59 -7.63
CA ILE A 121 -10.57 22.95 -6.58
C ILE A 121 -11.20 23.98 -5.63
N ASP A 122 -11.82 25.04 -6.14
CA ASP A 122 -12.47 26.06 -5.34
C ASP A 122 -13.60 25.50 -4.47
N ASP A 123 -14.43 24.59 -5.02
CA ASP A 123 -15.48 23.92 -4.26
C ASP A 123 -14.92 23.04 -3.14
N ALA A 124 -13.87 22.27 -3.44
CA ALA A 124 -13.19 21.43 -2.44
C ALA A 124 -12.56 22.30 -1.33
N VAL A 125 -11.87 23.38 -1.67
CA VAL A 125 -11.28 24.32 -0.71
C VAL A 125 -12.34 24.97 0.17
N ARG A 126 -13.45 25.43 -0.44
CA ARG A 126 -14.56 26.03 0.29
C ARG A 126 -15.17 25.05 1.31
N LYS A 127 -15.35 23.77 0.92
CA LYS A 127 -15.88 22.71 1.79
C LYS A 127 -14.85 22.28 2.84
N ALA A 128 -13.56 22.21 2.48
CA ALA A 128 -12.51 21.89 3.45
C ALA A 128 -12.46 22.89 4.60
N ARG A 129 -12.55 24.20 4.32
CA ARG A 129 -12.61 25.24 5.37
C ARG A 129 -13.82 25.12 6.32
N GLN A 130 -14.84 24.36 5.94
CA GLN A 130 -16.04 24.10 6.74
C GLN A 130 -15.98 22.74 7.44
N SER A 131 -14.90 21.99 7.27
CA SER A 131 -14.76 20.61 7.73
C SER A 131 -13.68 20.49 8.80
N ASP A 132 -13.84 19.52 9.69
CA ASP A 132 -12.85 19.17 10.71
C ASP A 132 -11.73 18.29 10.13
N LEU A 133 -12.03 17.60 9.01
CA LEU A 133 -11.13 16.69 8.30
C LEU A 133 -11.48 16.66 6.81
N ALA A 134 -10.48 16.46 5.97
CA ALA A 134 -10.65 16.17 4.54
C ALA A 134 -10.05 14.79 4.20
N ILE A 135 -10.84 13.92 3.60
CA ILE A 135 -10.40 12.65 3.01
C ILE A 135 -10.34 12.86 1.49
N VAL A 136 -9.14 12.75 0.92
CA VAL A 136 -8.90 13.04 -0.49
C VAL A 136 -8.48 11.76 -1.20
N ALA A 137 -9.38 11.19 -2.00
CA ALA A 137 -9.14 9.98 -2.77
C ALA A 137 -8.53 10.33 -4.14
N ILE A 138 -7.24 10.06 -4.27
CA ILE A 138 -6.44 10.28 -5.47
C ILE A 138 -5.88 8.96 -6.00
N GLY A 139 -5.27 8.98 -7.17
CA GLY A 139 -4.62 7.76 -7.68
C GLY A 139 -4.44 7.72 -9.17
N GLY A 140 -4.40 6.51 -9.67
CA GLY A 140 -4.30 6.24 -11.09
C GLY A 140 -5.67 6.24 -11.78
N TYR A 141 -5.60 6.21 -13.10
CA TYR A 141 -6.74 6.15 -14.01
C TYR A 141 -6.60 4.86 -14.85
N GLY A 142 -7.36 3.85 -14.51
CA GLY A 142 -7.38 2.57 -15.21
C GLY A 142 -8.37 2.55 -16.40
N ILE A 143 -8.75 1.35 -16.83
CA ILE A 143 -9.61 1.12 -18.00
C ILE A 143 -10.98 1.78 -17.91
N ARG A 144 -11.45 2.10 -16.70
CA ARG A 144 -12.74 2.77 -16.47
C ARG A 144 -12.70 4.26 -16.70
N SER A 145 -11.50 4.82 -16.86
CA SER A 145 -11.31 6.21 -17.23
C SER A 145 -11.52 6.39 -18.72
N GLU A 146 -11.71 7.62 -19.17
CA GLU A 146 -11.70 7.94 -20.58
C GLU A 146 -10.36 7.58 -21.20
N TRP A 147 -10.34 7.11 -22.44
CA TRP A 147 -9.16 6.54 -23.09
C TRP A 147 -7.90 7.42 -22.96
N GLY A 148 -8.03 8.71 -23.15
CA GLY A 148 -6.90 9.66 -23.06
C GLY A 148 -6.41 9.96 -21.65
N LEU A 149 -7.11 9.49 -20.62
CA LEU A 149 -6.76 9.74 -19.21
C LEU A 149 -6.09 8.53 -18.53
N ARG A 150 -6.05 7.38 -19.19
CA ARG A 150 -5.47 6.17 -18.58
C ARG A 150 -4.01 6.39 -18.23
N THR A 151 -3.63 5.95 -17.03
CA THR A 151 -2.28 6.09 -16.49
C THR A 151 -1.62 4.77 -16.14
N TYR A 152 -2.38 3.67 -16.15
CA TYR A 152 -1.92 2.30 -15.97
C TYR A 152 -2.89 1.32 -16.64
N GLY A 153 -2.51 0.05 -16.66
CA GLY A 153 -3.21 -1.01 -17.34
C GLY A 153 -2.68 -1.23 -18.75
N GLU A 154 -3.30 -2.12 -19.48
CA GLU A 154 -2.85 -2.49 -20.83
C GLU A 154 -2.81 -1.29 -21.77
N SER A 155 -1.68 -1.11 -22.44
CA SER A 155 -1.42 -0.01 -23.39
C SER A 155 -1.55 1.41 -22.81
N ALA A 156 -1.35 1.55 -21.48
CA ALA A 156 -1.53 2.83 -20.79
C ALA A 156 -0.37 3.19 -19.84
N ASP A 157 0.80 2.61 -20.04
CA ASP A 157 1.97 2.90 -19.23
C ASP A 157 2.47 4.33 -19.41
N ARG A 158 3.04 4.86 -18.32
CA ARG A 158 3.61 6.21 -18.27
C ARG A 158 5.04 6.17 -17.69
N PRO A 159 5.91 7.08 -18.14
CA PRO A 159 7.27 7.20 -17.62
C PRO A 159 7.34 7.88 -16.23
N SER A 160 6.20 8.15 -15.60
CA SER A 160 6.10 8.82 -14.30
C SER A 160 5.35 7.95 -13.30
N ILE A 161 5.76 8.01 -12.04
CA ILE A 161 5.05 7.44 -10.89
C ILE A 161 4.25 8.50 -10.13
N ASP A 162 4.26 9.76 -10.60
CA ASP A 162 3.53 10.86 -10.01
C ASP A 162 2.02 10.78 -10.32
N PHE A 163 1.22 11.41 -9.48
CA PHE A 163 -0.22 11.53 -9.71
C PHE A 163 -0.50 12.36 -10.97
N TYR A 164 -1.40 11.86 -11.82
CA TYR A 164 -1.68 12.50 -13.10
C TYR A 164 -2.56 13.73 -12.95
N GLY A 165 -2.33 14.71 -13.82
CA GLY A 165 -3.15 15.92 -13.89
C GLY A 165 -2.98 16.83 -12.67
N ARG A 166 -4.07 17.43 -12.23
CA ARG A 166 -4.07 18.43 -11.15
C ARG A 166 -4.33 17.86 -9.75
N GLN A 167 -4.12 16.56 -9.55
CA GLN A 167 -4.37 15.92 -8.26
C GLN A 167 -3.49 16.48 -7.15
N LEU A 168 -2.20 16.72 -7.45
CA LEU A 168 -1.29 17.36 -6.49
C LEU A 168 -1.76 18.76 -6.12
N GLU A 169 -2.17 19.55 -7.10
CA GLU A 169 -2.70 20.92 -6.88
C GLU A 169 -3.94 20.92 -5.98
N LEU A 170 -4.88 19.99 -6.23
CA LEU A 170 -6.05 19.80 -5.37
C LEU A 170 -5.65 19.52 -3.91
N VAL A 171 -4.72 18.57 -3.71
CA VAL A 171 -4.23 18.22 -2.36
C VAL A 171 -3.55 19.41 -1.70
N GLN A 172 -2.70 20.14 -2.42
CA GLN A 172 -2.00 21.32 -1.92
C GLN A 172 -2.98 22.43 -1.53
N ALA A 173 -3.99 22.69 -2.36
CA ALA A 173 -5.00 23.71 -2.10
C ALA A 173 -5.85 23.39 -0.85
N ILE A 174 -6.23 22.10 -0.67
CA ILE A 174 -6.93 21.66 0.55
C ILE A 174 -6.01 21.77 1.77
N HIS A 175 -4.77 21.28 1.67
CA HIS A 175 -3.79 21.36 2.76
C HIS A 175 -3.55 22.81 3.21
N ALA A 176 -3.49 23.75 2.27
CA ALA A 176 -3.30 25.17 2.55
C ALA A 176 -4.46 25.81 3.35
N THR A 177 -5.63 25.15 3.46
CA THR A 177 -6.73 25.62 4.33
C THR A 177 -6.44 25.42 5.82
N GLY A 178 -5.44 24.57 6.17
CA GLY A 178 -5.16 24.14 7.54
C GLY A 178 -6.02 22.97 8.02
N THR A 179 -7.01 22.52 7.23
CA THR A 179 -7.82 21.36 7.54
C THR A 179 -6.95 20.11 7.51
N PRO A 180 -6.97 19.23 8.53
CA PRO A 180 -6.27 17.97 8.51
C PRO A 180 -6.65 17.12 7.29
N VAL A 181 -5.66 16.50 6.64
CA VAL A 181 -5.86 15.74 5.41
C VAL A 181 -5.47 14.27 5.61
N VAL A 182 -6.34 13.37 5.17
CA VAL A 182 -6.07 11.94 4.96
C VAL A 182 -6.08 11.70 3.45
N ILE A 183 -4.98 11.21 2.91
CA ILE A 183 -4.90 10.75 1.52
C ILE A 183 -5.27 9.29 1.44
N VAL A 184 -6.14 8.96 0.50
CA VAL A 184 -6.47 7.59 0.07
C VAL A 184 -6.00 7.42 -1.36
N ILE A 185 -5.10 6.45 -1.59
CA ILE A 185 -4.53 6.18 -2.91
C ILE A 185 -5.22 4.97 -3.51
N VAL A 186 -5.86 5.15 -4.67
CA VAL A 186 -6.47 4.07 -5.48
C VAL A 186 -5.59 3.87 -6.71
N ASN A 187 -4.99 2.70 -6.88
CA ASN A 187 -4.04 2.49 -7.97
C ASN A 187 -3.84 1.01 -8.32
N GLY A 188 -3.44 0.75 -9.55
CA GLY A 188 -2.97 -0.57 -10.04
C GLY A 188 -1.45 -0.63 -10.23
N LYS A 189 -0.70 0.41 -9.82
CA LYS A 189 0.76 0.47 -9.84
C LYS A 189 1.29 1.38 -8.74
N PRO A 190 2.56 1.27 -8.32
CA PRO A 190 3.15 2.18 -7.35
C PRO A 190 3.05 3.64 -7.81
N LEU A 191 2.46 4.49 -6.98
CA LEU A 191 2.39 5.93 -7.17
C LEU A 191 3.01 6.63 -5.97
N ASN A 192 3.74 7.70 -6.22
CA ASN A 192 4.29 8.55 -5.19
C ASN A 192 4.49 9.97 -5.68
N ASN A 193 4.35 10.91 -4.76
CA ASN A 193 4.78 12.30 -4.91
C ASN A 193 5.48 12.74 -3.62
N GLU A 194 6.70 13.22 -3.74
CA GLU A 194 7.53 13.59 -2.58
C GLU A 194 6.90 14.71 -1.73
N TRP A 195 6.19 15.66 -2.35
CA TRP A 195 5.51 16.70 -1.59
C TRP A 195 4.41 16.11 -0.70
N ILE A 196 3.61 15.16 -1.22
CA ILE A 196 2.55 14.48 -0.47
C ILE A 196 3.15 13.69 0.69
N THR A 197 4.12 12.83 0.43
CA THR A 197 4.76 12.01 1.48
C THR A 197 5.43 12.84 2.56
N LYS A 198 5.96 14.01 2.20
CA LYS A 198 6.61 14.92 3.16
C LYS A 198 5.61 15.72 3.99
N ASN A 199 4.54 16.23 3.39
CA ASN A 199 3.65 17.22 4.01
C ASN A 199 2.35 16.63 4.56
N ILE A 200 1.87 15.50 4.03
CA ILE A 200 0.63 14.89 4.50
C ILE A 200 0.96 13.85 5.59
N PRO A 201 0.36 13.97 6.78
CA PRO A 201 0.68 13.08 7.91
C PRO A 201 0.02 11.72 7.83
N THR A 202 -1.03 11.53 7.02
CA THR A 202 -1.80 10.28 6.97
C THR A 202 -2.09 9.87 5.55
N ILE A 203 -1.61 8.70 5.18
CA ILE A 203 -1.71 8.14 3.82
C ILE A 203 -2.11 6.67 3.92
N VAL A 204 -3.17 6.30 3.21
CA VAL A 204 -3.67 4.93 3.08
C VAL A 204 -3.62 4.53 1.60
N ASP A 205 -3.00 3.42 1.29
CA ASP A 205 -3.00 2.82 -0.04
C ASP A 205 -4.02 1.66 -0.06
N VAL A 206 -5.03 1.79 -0.90
CA VAL A 206 -6.09 0.79 -0.99
C VAL A 206 -5.93 -0.13 -2.20
N TRP A 207 -4.94 0.12 -3.05
CA TRP A 207 -4.78 -0.57 -4.33
C TRP A 207 -6.09 -0.50 -5.14
N GLU A 208 -6.55 -1.64 -5.64
CA GLU A 208 -7.86 -1.85 -6.28
C GLU A 208 -8.65 -2.86 -5.45
N PRO A 209 -9.29 -2.42 -4.34
CA PRO A 209 -9.81 -3.32 -3.31
C PRO A 209 -11.11 -4.03 -3.68
N GLY A 210 -11.63 -3.80 -4.90
CA GLY A 210 -12.82 -4.50 -5.40
C GLY A 210 -14.15 -3.93 -4.90
N MET A 211 -15.22 -4.71 -5.05
CA MET A 211 -16.62 -4.28 -4.86
C MET A 211 -16.93 -3.74 -3.44
N TYR A 212 -16.22 -4.24 -2.44
CA TYR A 212 -16.39 -3.86 -1.03
C TYR A 212 -15.30 -2.92 -0.52
N GLY A 213 -14.51 -2.35 -1.42
CA GLY A 213 -13.36 -1.52 -1.07
C GLY A 213 -13.74 -0.29 -0.26
N GLY A 214 -14.85 0.38 -0.58
CA GLY A 214 -15.34 1.52 0.19
C GLY A 214 -15.74 1.14 1.62
N GLN A 215 -16.42 -0.01 1.79
CA GLN A 215 -16.75 -0.54 3.11
C GLN A 215 -15.49 -0.89 3.91
N ALA A 216 -14.57 -1.68 3.32
CA ALA A 216 -13.33 -2.09 3.98
C ALA A 216 -12.49 -0.89 4.42
N LEU A 217 -12.35 0.12 3.55
CA LEU A 217 -11.66 1.36 3.88
C LEU A 217 -12.34 2.11 5.03
N ALA A 218 -13.67 2.26 5.00
CA ALA A 218 -14.39 2.96 6.05
C ALA A 218 -14.22 2.28 7.42
N GLU A 219 -14.31 0.95 7.48
CA GLU A 219 -14.08 0.17 8.70
C GLU A 219 -12.65 0.39 9.26
N ILE A 220 -11.65 0.50 8.40
CA ILE A 220 -10.28 0.85 8.79
C ILE A 220 -10.23 2.30 9.27
N LEU A 221 -10.73 3.26 8.51
CA LEU A 221 -10.68 4.68 8.88
C LEU A 221 -11.33 4.94 10.24
N PHE A 222 -12.44 4.28 10.55
CA PHE A 222 -13.14 4.45 11.82
C PHE A 222 -12.68 3.48 12.93
N GLY A 223 -11.69 2.62 12.67
CA GLY A 223 -11.07 1.75 13.67
C GLY A 223 -11.87 0.50 14.02
N GLU A 224 -12.87 0.14 13.23
CA GLU A 224 -13.59 -1.13 13.37
C GLU A 224 -12.70 -2.32 12.95
N VAL A 225 -11.82 -2.06 12.01
CA VAL A 225 -10.78 -2.98 11.55
C VAL A 225 -9.40 -2.33 11.70
N ASN A 226 -8.46 -3.04 12.32
CA ASN A 226 -7.07 -2.61 12.39
C ASN A 226 -6.37 -2.94 11.06
N PRO A 227 -5.73 -1.98 10.36
CA PRO A 227 -5.05 -2.25 9.11
C PRO A 227 -3.91 -3.26 9.31
N SER A 228 -3.80 -4.20 8.38
CA SER A 228 -2.82 -5.29 8.44
C SER A 228 -2.14 -5.57 7.10
N GLY A 229 -2.45 -4.81 6.07
CA GLY A 229 -1.84 -4.92 4.76
C GLY A 229 -0.36 -4.54 4.79
N LYS A 230 0.45 -5.24 3.99
CA LYS A 230 1.88 -4.94 3.79
C LYS A 230 2.14 -4.71 2.30
N LEU A 231 3.01 -3.77 1.99
CA LEU A 231 3.36 -3.48 0.60
C LEU A 231 4.02 -4.69 -0.07
N PRO A 232 3.46 -5.19 -1.17
CA PRO A 232 4.05 -6.28 -1.95
C PRO A 232 5.15 -5.81 -2.90
N ILE A 233 5.46 -4.52 -2.90
CA ILE A 233 6.44 -3.87 -3.77
C ILE A 233 7.07 -2.68 -3.05
N THR A 234 8.30 -2.34 -3.43
CA THR A 234 8.95 -1.09 -3.02
C THR A 234 8.36 0.09 -3.79
N ILE A 235 8.00 1.17 -3.11
CA ILE A 235 7.54 2.42 -3.71
C ILE A 235 8.70 3.41 -3.79
N PRO A 236 9.22 3.73 -4.99
CA PRO A 236 10.30 4.72 -5.16
C PRO A 236 9.85 6.13 -4.78
N LYS A 237 10.79 7.02 -4.45
CA LYS A 237 10.49 8.46 -4.28
C LYS A 237 10.11 9.12 -5.61
N HIS A 238 10.81 8.76 -6.67
CA HIS A 238 10.61 9.31 -8.02
C HIS A 238 11.03 8.30 -9.10
N ALA A 239 10.61 8.53 -10.33
CA ALA A 239 10.86 7.62 -11.46
C ALA A 239 12.35 7.37 -11.74
N GLY A 240 13.24 8.32 -11.40
CA GLY A 240 14.69 8.16 -11.57
C GLY A 240 15.33 7.07 -10.71
N GLN A 241 14.61 6.54 -9.71
CA GLN A 241 15.06 5.40 -8.92
C GLN A 241 14.69 4.03 -9.52
N ILE A 242 13.88 3.99 -10.59
CA ILE A 242 13.43 2.74 -11.22
C ILE A 242 14.54 2.18 -12.12
N PRO A 243 14.81 0.86 -12.09
CA PRO A 243 14.11 -0.19 -11.32
C PRO A 243 14.59 -0.26 -9.87
N MET A 244 13.65 -0.44 -8.92
CA MET A 244 13.94 -0.55 -7.50
C MET A 244 13.24 -1.78 -6.91
N TYR A 245 14.00 -2.87 -6.78
CA TYR A 245 13.51 -4.14 -6.24
C TYR A 245 14.03 -4.38 -4.83
N TYR A 246 13.24 -4.96 -3.93
CA TYR A 246 13.70 -5.30 -2.59
C TYR A 246 14.81 -6.36 -2.59
N TYR A 247 14.79 -7.27 -3.58
CA TYR A 247 15.78 -8.34 -3.77
C TYR A 247 16.90 -7.94 -4.75
N GLN A 248 17.21 -6.66 -4.84
CA GLN A 248 18.28 -6.20 -5.73
C GLN A 248 19.65 -6.71 -5.28
N ARG A 249 20.55 -6.83 -6.25
CA ARG A 249 21.95 -7.16 -5.99
C ARG A 249 22.66 -5.98 -5.32
N PRO A 250 23.75 -6.23 -4.53
CA PRO A 250 24.57 -5.16 -4.02
C PRO A 250 25.02 -4.22 -5.16
N SER A 251 24.76 -2.94 -4.99
CA SER A 251 25.11 -1.94 -6.00
C SER A 251 25.87 -0.78 -5.36
N ARG A 252 26.52 0.01 -6.20
CA ARG A 252 27.23 1.23 -5.80
C ARG A 252 26.35 2.21 -5.01
N TYR A 253 25.08 2.25 -5.31
CA TYR A 253 24.11 3.13 -4.63
C TYR A 253 23.92 2.76 -3.16
N TRP A 254 24.03 1.49 -2.80
CA TRP A 254 23.90 1.02 -1.42
C TRP A 254 25.15 1.25 -0.58
N THR A 255 26.27 1.56 -1.19
CA THR A 255 27.56 1.76 -0.50
C THR A 255 27.88 3.23 -0.23
N GLY A 256 27.06 4.18 -0.64
CA GLY A 256 27.24 5.61 -0.41
C GLY A 256 28.39 6.25 -1.20
N TYR A 257 28.82 5.64 -2.31
CA TYR A 257 29.89 6.16 -3.17
C TYR A 257 29.38 6.99 -4.36
N GLY A 258 28.11 7.38 -4.39
CA GLY A 258 27.56 8.28 -5.38
C GLY A 258 28.02 9.72 -5.15
N LEU A 259 28.58 10.39 -6.16
CA LEU A 259 28.88 11.81 -6.11
C LEU A 259 27.56 12.60 -5.98
N GLY A 260 27.32 13.18 -4.80
CA GLY A 260 26.25 14.14 -4.56
C GLY A 260 24.93 13.59 -4.01
N SER A 261 24.77 12.28 -3.77
CA SER A 261 23.58 11.76 -3.10
C SER A 261 23.84 11.57 -1.59
N SER A 262 22.90 12.05 -0.76
CA SER A 262 22.86 11.62 0.63
C SER A 262 22.25 10.21 0.69
N ARG A 263 22.59 9.40 1.70
CA ARG A 263 21.97 8.07 1.89
C ARG A 263 20.44 8.14 2.02
N GLU A 264 19.92 9.27 2.44
CA GLU A 264 18.47 9.52 2.54
C GLU A 264 17.82 9.67 1.15
N ASP A 265 18.52 10.27 0.19
CA ASP A 265 18.02 10.42 -1.18
C ASP A 265 17.94 9.08 -1.94
N GLU A 266 18.73 8.11 -1.50
CA GLU A 266 18.76 6.76 -2.09
C GLU A 266 17.63 5.85 -1.55
N LYS A 267 17.07 6.15 -0.39
CA LYS A 267 15.98 5.36 0.20
C LYS A 267 14.69 5.49 -0.62
N PRO A 268 13.89 4.43 -0.72
CA PRO A 268 12.56 4.54 -1.30
C PRO A 268 11.64 5.41 -0.45
N ALA A 269 10.48 5.77 -1.00
CA ALA A 269 9.42 6.38 -0.22
C ALA A 269 8.86 5.38 0.81
N PHE A 270 8.60 4.15 0.36
CA PHE A 270 8.17 3.05 1.23
C PHE A 270 8.80 1.73 0.75
N CYS A 271 9.32 0.95 1.69
CA CYS A 271 9.94 -0.34 1.38
C CYS A 271 8.91 -1.45 1.18
N PHE A 272 9.28 -2.49 0.45
CA PHE A 272 8.60 -3.78 0.48
C PHE A 272 8.35 -4.25 1.92
N GLY A 273 7.16 -4.75 2.19
CA GLY A 273 6.74 -5.19 3.53
C GLY A 273 6.27 -4.05 4.45
N HIS A 274 6.39 -2.78 4.05
CA HIS A 274 5.91 -1.67 4.87
C HIS A 274 4.38 -1.67 4.97
N GLY A 275 3.89 -1.38 6.17
CA GLY A 275 2.47 -1.23 6.50
C GLY A 275 2.32 -1.08 8.00
N LEU A 276 1.67 0.00 8.42
CA LEU A 276 1.43 0.35 9.81
C LEU A 276 0.18 -0.34 10.36
N SER A 277 0.10 -0.40 11.67
CA SER A 277 -1.04 -0.89 12.43
C SER A 277 -1.45 0.13 13.49
N TYR A 278 -2.66 0.05 14.00
CA TYR A 278 -3.11 0.84 15.17
C TYR A 278 -2.62 0.26 16.50
N THR A 279 -1.94 -0.89 16.44
CA THR A 279 -1.28 -1.54 17.58
C THR A 279 0.20 -1.74 17.29
N SER A 280 0.97 -2.20 18.27
CA SER A 280 2.39 -2.48 18.15
C SER A 280 2.68 -3.94 18.43
N TYR A 281 3.74 -4.44 17.82
CA TYR A 281 4.18 -5.82 17.96
C TYR A 281 5.65 -5.89 18.36
N GLU A 282 5.98 -6.89 19.18
CA GLU A 282 7.32 -7.22 19.59
C GLU A 282 7.66 -8.63 19.12
N TYR A 283 8.88 -8.78 18.59
CA TYR A 283 9.44 -10.05 18.16
C TYR A 283 10.51 -10.47 19.15
N SER A 284 10.52 -11.73 19.55
CA SER A 284 11.46 -12.25 20.54
C SER A 284 11.65 -13.76 20.44
N GLY A 285 12.60 -14.28 21.21
CA GLY A 285 12.73 -15.72 21.46
C GLY A 285 13.13 -16.56 20.25
N LEU A 286 13.89 -16.01 19.30
CA LEU A 286 14.38 -16.78 18.15
C LEU A 286 15.20 -17.99 18.58
N LYS A 287 14.73 -19.18 18.18
CA LYS A 287 15.40 -20.48 18.39
C LYS A 287 15.70 -21.09 17.02
N ILE A 288 16.98 -21.22 16.71
CA ILE A 288 17.51 -21.78 15.47
C ILE A 288 18.86 -22.40 15.72
N ASP A 289 19.17 -23.48 15.05
CA ASP A 289 20.50 -24.07 15.06
C ASP A 289 21.48 -23.17 14.29
N SER A 290 22.65 -22.94 14.90
CA SER A 290 23.69 -22.09 14.29
C SER A 290 24.41 -22.77 13.13
N VAL A 291 24.40 -24.10 13.10
CA VAL A 291 24.98 -24.95 12.05
C VAL A 291 23.92 -25.91 11.59
N ILE A 292 23.60 -25.87 10.30
CA ILE A 292 22.59 -26.71 9.67
C ILE A 292 23.30 -27.66 8.70
N PRO A 293 23.10 -28.98 8.83
CA PRO A 293 23.67 -29.94 7.90
C PRO A 293 23.18 -29.70 6.48
N GLN A 294 24.06 -29.93 5.51
CA GLN A 294 23.68 -29.91 4.10
C GLN A 294 22.50 -30.85 3.84
N THR A 295 21.59 -30.47 2.96
CA THR A 295 20.35 -31.17 2.63
C THR A 295 19.24 -31.12 3.68
N GLN A 296 19.46 -30.50 4.83
CA GLN A 296 18.43 -30.32 5.84
C GLN A 296 17.72 -28.96 5.66
N ASP A 297 16.39 -28.97 5.78
CA ASP A 297 15.58 -27.77 5.80
C ASP A 297 15.93 -26.90 7.02
N ILE A 298 15.84 -25.57 6.84
CA ILE A 298 16.04 -24.62 7.95
C ILE A 298 14.74 -24.50 8.73
N GLU A 299 14.74 -25.02 9.95
CA GLU A 299 13.62 -24.89 10.86
C GLU A 299 13.95 -23.97 12.02
N PHE A 300 13.04 -23.06 12.34
CA PHE A 300 13.19 -22.15 13.48
C PHE A 300 11.85 -21.69 14.03
N THR A 301 11.88 -21.21 15.26
CA THR A 301 10.71 -20.64 15.94
C THR A 301 11.05 -19.28 16.53
N PHE A 302 10.07 -18.40 16.60
CA PHE A 302 10.15 -17.13 17.29
C PHE A 302 8.77 -16.73 17.81
N THR A 303 8.71 -15.78 18.73
CA THR A 303 7.47 -15.32 19.34
C THR A 303 7.12 -13.94 18.82
N VAL A 304 5.85 -13.71 18.45
CA VAL A 304 5.27 -12.39 18.18
C VAL A 304 4.26 -12.07 19.27
N LYS A 305 4.37 -10.87 19.84
CA LYS A 305 3.48 -10.36 20.90
C LYS A 305 2.84 -9.07 20.46
N ASN A 306 1.53 -8.92 20.67
CA ASN A 306 0.86 -7.64 20.56
C ASN A 306 1.09 -6.85 21.85
N THR A 307 1.86 -5.76 21.78
CA THR A 307 2.22 -4.90 22.92
C THR A 307 1.34 -3.67 23.06
N GLY A 308 0.43 -3.44 22.12
CA GLY A 308 -0.51 -2.34 22.16
C GLY A 308 -1.85 -2.72 22.80
N ASN A 309 -2.83 -1.85 22.61
CA ASN A 309 -4.14 -1.94 23.28
C ASN A 309 -5.31 -2.30 22.35
N MET A 310 -5.03 -2.60 21.08
CA MET A 310 -6.03 -2.98 20.08
C MET A 310 -5.69 -4.35 19.50
N ALA A 311 -6.70 -5.19 19.26
CA ALA A 311 -6.52 -6.44 18.52
C ALA A 311 -6.07 -6.14 17.09
N GLY A 312 -5.21 -6.99 16.54
CA GLY A 312 -4.70 -6.79 15.19
C GLY A 312 -4.11 -8.06 14.59
N LYS A 313 -3.77 -7.96 13.31
CA LYS A 313 -3.07 -9.01 12.58
C LYS A 313 -1.70 -8.51 12.20
N GLU A 314 -0.68 -9.34 12.41
CA GLU A 314 0.71 -9.03 12.02
C GLU A 314 1.20 -10.06 11.01
N THR A 315 1.93 -9.58 10.00
CA THR A 315 2.61 -10.44 9.03
C THR A 315 4.11 -10.41 9.31
N ALA A 316 4.62 -11.48 9.89
CA ALA A 316 6.04 -11.68 10.09
C ALA A 316 6.70 -12.07 8.77
N LEU A 317 7.63 -11.26 8.28
CA LEU A 317 8.39 -11.53 7.06
C LEU A 317 9.76 -12.10 7.42
N VAL A 318 10.17 -13.15 6.70
CA VAL A 318 11.44 -13.83 6.90
C VAL A 318 12.30 -13.72 5.66
N PHE A 319 13.45 -13.06 5.81
CA PHE A 319 14.41 -12.89 4.72
C PHE A 319 15.70 -13.66 5.01
N ILE A 320 16.33 -14.14 3.94
CA ILE A 320 17.66 -14.72 3.98
C ILE A 320 18.58 -13.95 3.03
N ARG A 321 19.81 -13.73 3.49
CA ARG A 321 20.93 -13.28 2.69
C ARG A 321 22.03 -14.34 2.71
N ASP A 322 22.45 -14.77 1.53
CA ASP A 322 23.67 -15.53 1.35
C ASP A 322 24.88 -14.58 1.44
N CYS A 323 25.81 -14.88 2.33
CA CYS A 323 26.96 -14.02 2.61
C CYS A 323 28.24 -14.42 1.88
N ASP A 324 28.36 -15.69 1.53
CA ASP A 324 29.59 -16.31 1.01
C ASP A 324 29.38 -16.99 -0.36
N SER A 325 28.45 -16.51 -1.18
CA SER A 325 28.09 -17.10 -2.47
C SER A 325 29.19 -16.93 -3.54
N SER A 326 29.34 -17.93 -4.40
CA SER A 326 30.29 -17.94 -5.54
C SER A 326 29.91 -16.94 -6.63
N VAL A 327 28.65 -16.50 -6.67
CA VAL A 327 28.10 -15.49 -7.61
C VAL A 327 27.42 -14.38 -6.83
N VAL A 328 27.20 -13.23 -7.46
CA VAL A 328 26.50 -12.10 -6.82
C VAL A 328 25.05 -12.44 -6.58
N THR A 329 24.65 -12.51 -5.31
CA THR A 329 23.27 -12.78 -4.86
C THR A 329 22.57 -11.51 -4.39
N PRO A 330 21.23 -11.51 -4.28
CA PRO A 330 20.49 -10.37 -3.73
C PRO A 330 20.84 -10.07 -2.28
N VAL A 331 20.68 -8.80 -1.89
CA VAL A 331 20.93 -8.34 -0.51
C VAL A 331 20.00 -8.97 0.52
N ALA A 332 18.82 -9.39 0.10
CA ALA A 332 17.85 -10.14 0.92
C ALA A 332 16.82 -10.82 0.00
N CYS A 333 16.44 -12.04 0.32
CA CYS A 333 15.37 -12.77 -0.36
C CYS A 333 14.30 -13.17 0.66
N LEU A 334 13.04 -12.84 0.41
CA LEU A 334 11.92 -13.35 1.20
C LEU A 334 11.82 -14.87 1.00
N LYS A 335 11.88 -15.61 2.09
CA LYS A 335 11.85 -17.08 2.09
C LYS A 335 10.70 -17.67 2.90
N GLY A 336 10.03 -16.84 3.68
CA GLY A 336 8.86 -17.26 4.43
C GLY A 336 8.09 -16.06 4.98
N PHE A 337 6.82 -16.29 5.28
CA PHE A 337 6.00 -15.35 6.02
C PHE A 337 4.88 -16.08 6.75
N GLU A 338 4.39 -15.47 7.82
CA GLU A 338 3.23 -15.97 8.54
C GLU A 338 2.40 -14.78 9.03
N LYS A 339 1.08 -14.85 8.85
CA LYS A 339 0.14 -13.84 9.34
C LYS A 339 -0.63 -14.36 10.53
N VAL A 340 -0.53 -13.65 11.65
CA VAL A 340 -1.14 -14.05 12.92
C VAL A 340 -2.08 -12.99 13.45
N SER A 341 -3.20 -13.42 14.04
CA SER A 341 -4.13 -12.56 14.77
C SER A 341 -3.81 -12.61 16.26
N LEU A 342 -3.71 -11.45 16.91
CA LEU A 342 -3.33 -11.31 18.31
C LEU A 342 -4.21 -10.27 19.00
N ASN A 343 -4.79 -10.64 20.13
CA ASN A 343 -5.44 -9.72 21.06
C ASN A 343 -4.39 -8.87 21.82
N PRO A 344 -4.78 -7.75 22.46
CA PRO A 344 -3.88 -7.00 23.31
C PRO A 344 -3.20 -7.89 24.37
N GLY A 345 -1.87 -7.83 24.43
CA GLY A 345 -1.05 -8.63 25.35
C GLY A 345 -0.84 -10.08 24.94
N GLU A 346 -1.53 -10.59 23.91
CA GLU A 346 -1.39 -11.96 23.43
C GLU A 346 -0.05 -12.17 22.73
N SER A 347 0.53 -13.36 22.92
CA SER A 347 1.74 -13.83 22.26
C SER A 347 1.48 -15.13 21.53
N LYS A 348 2.15 -15.34 20.40
CA LYS A 348 2.08 -16.58 19.62
C LYS A 348 3.46 -16.98 19.13
N ASP A 349 3.78 -18.25 19.32
CA ASP A 349 4.98 -18.83 18.74
C ASP A 349 4.72 -19.18 17.28
N ILE A 350 5.62 -18.74 16.41
CA ILE A 350 5.59 -18.98 14.98
C ILE A 350 6.71 -19.95 14.63
N ARG A 351 6.38 -21.00 13.89
CA ARG A 351 7.33 -21.96 13.34
C ARG A 351 7.40 -21.76 11.84
N ILE A 352 8.60 -21.56 11.32
CA ILE A 352 8.88 -21.47 9.88
C ILE A 352 9.83 -22.60 9.49
N VAL A 353 9.56 -23.19 8.34
CA VAL A 353 10.43 -24.16 7.68
C VAL A 353 10.77 -23.61 6.31
N ILE A 354 12.05 -23.42 6.03
CA ILE A 354 12.54 -23.02 4.71
C ILE A 354 13.17 -24.27 4.07
N PRO A 355 12.63 -24.75 2.95
CA PRO A 355 13.21 -25.89 2.26
C PRO A 355 14.67 -25.64 1.89
N TYR A 356 15.53 -26.63 2.08
CA TYR A 356 16.93 -26.54 1.71
C TYR A 356 17.13 -26.09 0.26
N SER A 357 16.31 -26.62 -0.66
CA SER A 357 16.34 -26.24 -2.08
C SER A 357 16.14 -24.75 -2.33
N ASP A 358 15.44 -24.04 -1.45
CA ASP A 358 15.12 -22.62 -1.63
C ASP A 358 16.33 -21.71 -1.36
N LEU A 359 17.41 -22.26 -0.81
CA LEU A 359 18.67 -21.55 -0.62
C LEU A 359 19.57 -21.58 -1.88
N GLY A 360 19.14 -22.33 -2.89
CA GLY A 360 19.94 -22.56 -4.10
C GLY A 360 20.14 -21.30 -4.95
N LEU A 361 21.23 -21.32 -5.66
CA LEU A 361 21.60 -20.33 -6.67
C LEU A 361 22.07 -21.04 -7.96
N TRP A 362 22.03 -20.31 -9.07
CA TRP A 362 22.65 -20.76 -10.31
C TRP A 362 24.11 -20.32 -10.33
N ASN A 363 25.04 -21.29 -10.33
CA ASN A 363 26.48 -21.03 -10.36
C ASN A 363 26.98 -20.73 -11.77
N GLU A 364 28.28 -20.49 -11.93
CA GLU A 364 28.91 -20.19 -13.23
C GLU A 364 28.79 -21.34 -14.24
N ASP A 365 28.67 -22.59 -13.79
CA ASP A 365 28.42 -23.76 -14.62
C ASP A 365 26.94 -23.93 -15.03
N MET A 366 26.07 -22.99 -14.72
CA MET A 366 24.62 -23.06 -14.94
C MET A 366 23.97 -24.26 -14.23
N LYS A 367 24.48 -24.63 -13.07
CA LYS A 367 23.89 -25.64 -12.19
C LYS A 367 23.22 -24.96 -11.02
N TYR A 368 22.01 -25.44 -10.67
CA TYR A 368 21.33 -25.00 -9.47
C TYR A 368 21.87 -25.76 -8.26
N VAL A 369 22.52 -25.05 -7.37
CA VAL A 369 23.24 -25.65 -6.23
C VAL A 369 22.97 -24.84 -4.96
N VAL A 370 23.01 -25.51 -3.80
CA VAL A 370 23.11 -24.86 -2.50
C VAL A 370 24.56 -24.96 -2.06
N GLU A 371 25.20 -23.81 -1.88
CA GLU A 371 26.61 -23.73 -1.45
C GLU A 371 26.69 -23.75 0.07
N SER A 372 27.78 -24.35 0.57
CA SER A 372 28.12 -24.25 1.99
C SER A 372 28.63 -22.85 2.28
N GLY A 373 28.22 -22.29 3.41
CA GLY A 373 28.61 -20.91 3.74
C GLY A 373 27.77 -20.32 4.85
N LYS A 374 27.91 -19.02 5.04
CA LYS A 374 27.18 -18.25 6.03
C LYS A 374 25.95 -17.60 5.40
N PHE A 375 24.85 -17.68 6.09
CA PHE A 375 23.61 -17.02 5.75
C PHE A 375 23.16 -16.13 6.90
N ASN A 376 22.61 -14.96 6.58
CA ASN A 376 21.96 -14.11 7.57
C ASN A 376 20.45 -14.31 7.49
N LEU A 377 19.86 -14.76 8.59
CA LEU A 377 18.42 -14.81 8.80
C LEU A 377 17.96 -13.50 9.41
N MET A 378 16.96 -12.87 8.79
CA MET A 378 16.37 -11.62 9.21
C MET A 378 14.86 -11.78 9.35
N ILE A 379 14.29 -11.38 10.49
CA ILE A 379 12.86 -11.47 10.79
C ILE A 379 12.36 -10.09 11.17
N GLY A 380 11.26 -9.64 10.57
CA GLY A 380 10.74 -8.33 10.91
C GLY A 380 9.52 -7.90 10.12
N LEU A 381 9.14 -6.63 10.33
CA LEU A 381 7.99 -5.97 9.74
C LEU A 381 8.24 -5.54 8.29
N SER A 382 9.48 -5.18 7.97
CA SER A 382 9.92 -4.76 6.64
C SER A 382 11.45 -4.78 6.56
N LEU A 383 12.01 -4.62 5.36
CA LEU A 383 13.48 -4.60 5.15
C LEU A 383 14.24 -3.49 5.93
N ILE A 384 13.56 -2.43 6.36
CA ILE A 384 14.16 -1.35 7.17
C ILE A 384 13.81 -1.44 8.65
N HIS A 385 12.85 -2.30 9.02
CA HIS A 385 12.43 -2.56 10.40
C HIS A 385 12.63 -4.04 10.71
N ILE A 386 13.89 -4.46 10.78
CA ILE A 386 14.26 -5.80 11.23
C ILE A 386 14.20 -5.77 12.75
N SER A 387 13.24 -6.46 13.33
CA SER A 387 12.93 -6.41 14.77
C SER A 387 13.80 -7.33 15.62
N GLU A 388 14.33 -8.42 15.02
CA GLU A 388 15.30 -9.30 15.63
C GLU A 388 16.69 -9.10 15.02
N PRO A 389 17.76 -9.19 15.84
CA PRO A 389 19.11 -9.10 15.33
C PRO A 389 19.31 -10.17 14.26
N THR A 390 19.97 -9.78 13.18
CA THR A 390 20.46 -10.68 12.14
C THR A 390 21.24 -11.81 12.79
N ARG A 391 20.75 -13.06 12.67
CA ARG A 391 21.51 -14.22 13.15
C ARG A 391 22.26 -14.90 12.01
N PRO A 392 23.59 -14.98 12.09
CA PRO A 392 24.34 -15.80 11.16
C PRO A 392 24.04 -17.28 11.44
N ILE A 393 23.73 -18.00 10.40
CA ILE A 393 23.66 -19.48 10.38
C ILE A 393 24.68 -19.96 9.37
N SER A 394 25.21 -21.17 9.57
CA SER A 394 26.15 -21.79 8.64
C SER A 394 25.58 -23.07 8.09
N ILE A 395 25.68 -23.26 6.78
CA ILE A 395 25.43 -24.54 6.13
C ILE A 395 26.77 -25.25 5.99
N SER A 396 26.89 -26.42 6.61
CA SER A 396 28.11 -27.24 6.59
C SER A 396 27.92 -28.49 5.77
N TYR A 397 29.04 -28.98 5.18
CA TYR A 397 29.08 -30.27 4.53
C TYR A 397 28.78 -31.41 5.51
#